data_871f6942c201c913429ce7e0d54bf5e3
#
_entry.id   871f6942c201c913429ce7e0d54bf5e3
#
_cell.length_a   1.000
_cell.length_b   1.000
_cell.length_c   1.000
_cell.angle_alpha   90.00
_cell.angle_beta   90.00
_cell.angle_gamma   90.00
#
_symmetry.space_group_name_H-M   'P 1'
#
loop_
_entity.id
_entity.type
_entity.pdbx_description
1 polymer ?
#
loop_
_entity_poly.entity_id
_entity_poly.type
_entity_poly.pdbx_seq_one_letter_code
_entity_poly.pdbx_strand_id
1 'polypeptide(L)'
;FFYIKRNPDNILLKLFKRALNYPLVLYLITIPFIFEAELVVTPEQGFTGYAYTAHGFWLGLLAFFSGFLFISVGDAFSEAVGKIKGIALAIAISLYLIRLILFQFGGPLYLIVIESWSWLFAIFGFGASYLNYPSKKLTYLSKAVYPVYILHMIFLFASSELILTKPDHVDHVHTIVAIEPNSQAEKAMLLIGDQLTTKFEDWEPGIPIDINVNRKEDYFKISIIPDDEGKIGAAFGPIPYFIPNFKDSDITMLAAFFQFIIINIMTFIGCFMCYEFIKRINWLRPMFGIKPMLVKK
;
A
#
# COMPACT_ATOMS: atom_id res chain seq x y z
N PHE A 1 -11.55 11.85 21.50
CA PHE A 1 -10.53 11.31 22.41
C PHE A 1 -10.76 11.79 23.85
N PHE A 2 -10.69 13.11 24.12
CA PHE A 2 -10.86 13.67 25.47
C PHE A 2 -12.22 13.32 26.12
N TYR A 3 -13.31 13.34 25.35
CA TYR A 3 -14.64 12.99 25.84
C TYR A 3 -14.75 11.52 26.28
N ILE A 4 -14.20 10.60 25.49
CA ILE A 4 -14.22 9.16 25.82
C ILE A 4 -13.29 8.85 26.99
N LYS A 5 -12.11 9.48 27.07
CA LYS A 5 -11.19 9.32 28.21
C LYS A 5 -11.78 9.87 29.52
N ARG A 6 -12.63 10.89 29.43
CA ARG A 6 -13.32 11.52 30.58
C ARG A 6 -14.54 10.73 31.06
N ASN A 7 -15.17 9.94 30.15
CA ASN A 7 -16.34 9.12 30.44
C ASN A 7 -16.10 7.64 30.12
N PRO A 8 -15.40 6.89 30.98
CA PRO A 8 -15.18 5.45 30.78
C PRO A 8 -16.49 4.66 30.76
N ASP A 9 -17.57 5.26 31.23
CA ASP A 9 -18.92 4.72 31.27
C ASP A 9 -19.79 5.04 30.05
N ASN A 10 -19.17 5.52 28.96
CA ASN A 10 -19.88 5.82 27.73
C ASN A 10 -20.67 4.60 27.25
N ILE A 11 -21.97 4.81 26.99
CA ILE A 11 -22.90 3.76 26.59
C ILE A 11 -22.48 3.02 25.33
N LEU A 12 -21.88 3.73 24.37
CA LEU A 12 -21.38 3.14 23.10
C LEU A 12 -20.23 2.16 23.38
N LEU A 13 -19.28 2.53 24.25
CA LEU A 13 -18.19 1.63 24.63
C LEU A 13 -18.69 0.41 25.41
N LYS A 14 -19.68 0.60 26.29
CA LYS A 14 -20.30 -0.52 27.02
C LYS A 14 -21.02 -1.48 26.09
N LEU A 15 -21.77 -0.95 25.11
CA LEU A 15 -22.46 -1.76 24.10
C LEU A 15 -21.44 -2.51 23.23
N PHE A 16 -20.39 -1.84 22.78
CA PHE A 16 -19.36 -2.48 21.97
C PHE A 16 -18.61 -3.56 22.76
N LYS A 17 -18.21 -3.28 24.03
CA LYS A 17 -17.61 -4.31 24.89
C LYS A 17 -18.53 -5.52 25.09
N ARG A 18 -19.85 -5.29 25.26
CA ARG A 18 -20.83 -6.39 25.37
C ARG A 18 -20.93 -7.19 24.06
N ALA A 19 -20.90 -6.51 22.92
CA ALA A 19 -20.93 -7.15 21.60
C ALA A 19 -19.69 -8.03 21.37
N LEU A 20 -18.51 -7.65 21.89
CA LEU A 20 -17.26 -8.42 21.80
C LEU A 20 -17.30 -9.75 22.56
N ASN A 21 -18.32 -10.01 23.41
CA ASN A 21 -18.57 -11.35 23.93
C ASN A 21 -18.89 -12.37 22.81
N TYR A 22 -19.36 -11.87 21.65
CA TYR A 22 -19.53 -12.61 20.42
C TYR A 22 -18.43 -12.20 19.42
N PRO A 23 -17.23 -12.78 19.46
CA PRO A 23 -16.04 -12.24 18.81
C PRO A 23 -16.18 -12.05 17.28
N LEU A 24 -17.04 -12.83 16.63
CA LEU A 24 -17.33 -12.66 15.20
C LEU A 24 -17.97 -11.31 14.85
N VAL A 25 -18.53 -10.60 15.85
CA VAL A 25 -19.03 -9.22 15.69
C VAL A 25 -17.92 -8.27 15.21
N LEU A 26 -16.65 -8.60 15.43
CA LEU A 26 -15.53 -7.83 14.90
C LEU A 26 -15.59 -7.70 13.39
N TYR A 27 -16.13 -8.68 12.67
CA TYR A 27 -16.26 -8.60 11.22
C TYR A 27 -17.28 -7.53 10.75
N LEU A 28 -18.16 -7.04 11.62
CA LEU A 28 -19.05 -5.91 11.27
C LEU A 28 -18.26 -4.64 10.95
N ILE A 29 -17.02 -4.53 11.45
CA ILE A 29 -16.16 -3.40 11.15
C ILE A 29 -15.73 -3.38 9.67
N THR A 30 -15.79 -4.51 8.98
CA THR A 30 -15.47 -4.58 7.55
C THR A 30 -16.52 -3.87 6.70
N ILE A 31 -17.76 -3.73 7.18
CA ILE A 31 -18.88 -3.18 6.43
C ILE A 31 -18.58 -1.75 5.91
N PRO A 32 -18.20 -0.76 6.74
CA PRO A 32 -17.88 0.57 6.24
C PRO A 32 -16.70 0.57 5.27
N PHE A 33 -15.73 -0.34 5.41
CA PHE A 33 -14.61 -0.47 4.47
C PHE A 33 -15.03 -1.09 3.14
N ILE A 34 -16.00 -2.01 3.13
CA ILE A 34 -16.58 -2.55 1.91
C ILE A 34 -17.33 -1.44 1.17
N PHE A 35 -18.16 -0.66 1.86
CA PHE A 35 -18.86 0.47 1.24
C PHE A 35 -17.87 1.51 0.70
N GLU A 36 -16.83 1.82 1.44
CA GLU A 36 -15.78 2.72 0.98
C GLU A 36 -15.12 2.20 -0.30
N ALA A 37 -14.69 0.93 -0.31
CA ALA A 37 -14.03 0.33 -1.46
C ALA A 37 -14.95 0.30 -2.70
N GLU A 38 -16.20 -0.10 -2.55
CA GLU A 38 -17.15 -0.22 -3.68
C GLU A 38 -17.64 1.15 -4.22
N LEU A 39 -17.64 2.20 -3.38
CA LEU A 39 -18.16 3.51 -3.78
C LEU A 39 -17.09 4.51 -4.19
N VAL A 40 -15.85 4.35 -3.70
CA VAL A 40 -14.79 5.36 -3.85
C VAL A 40 -13.64 4.88 -4.75
N VAL A 41 -13.34 3.57 -4.76
CA VAL A 41 -12.28 3.04 -5.62
C VAL A 41 -12.75 3.06 -7.08
N THR A 42 -11.97 3.72 -7.93
CA THR A 42 -12.23 3.68 -9.38
C THR A 42 -11.48 2.51 -10.02
N PRO A 43 -11.99 1.94 -11.11
CA PRO A 43 -11.33 0.83 -11.82
C PRO A 43 -9.89 1.15 -12.22
N GLU A 44 -9.61 2.40 -12.59
CA GLU A 44 -8.28 2.84 -13.04
C GLU A 44 -7.27 2.90 -11.88
N GLN A 45 -7.73 3.20 -10.66
CA GLN A 45 -6.87 3.33 -9.49
C GLN A 45 -6.59 1.98 -8.82
N GLY A 46 -7.59 1.09 -8.86
CA GLY A 46 -7.55 -0.15 -8.11
C GLY A 46 -7.48 0.05 -6.59
N PHE A 47 -7.60 -1.02 -5.83
CA PHE A 47 -7.58 -0.98 -4.35
C PHE A 47 -6.23 -0.52 -3.77
N THR A 48 -5.14 -0.70 -4.48
CA THR A 48 -3.79 -0.32 -4.03
C THR A 48 -3.43 1.14 -4.29
N GLY A 49 -4.24 1.83 -5.11
CA GLY A 49 -4.02 3.23 -5.50
C GLY A 49 -4.51 4.24 -4.45
N TYR A 50 -4.06 4.14 -3.20
CA TYR A 50 -4.55 4.98 -2.12
C TYR A 50 -3.77 6.29 -1.90
N ALA A 51 -2.53 6.40 -2.38
CA ALA A 51 -1.72 7.60 -2.16
C ALA A 51 -2.29 8.82 -2.89
N TYR A 52 -2.55 9.91 -2.15
CA TYR A 52 -3.11 11.19 -2.66
C TYR A 52 -4.49 11.06 -3.34
N THR A 53 -5.26 10.03 -2.99
CA THR A 53 -6.60 9.79 -3.56
C THR A 53 -7.70 9.96 -2.52
N ALA A 54 -8.96 10.11 -2.98
CA ALA A 54 -10.14 10.12 -2.11
C ALA A 54 -10.25 8.77 -1.35
N HIS A 55 -9.95 7.65 -2.03
CA HIS A 55 -9.87 6.33 -1.42
C HIS A 55 -8.91 6.31 -0.23
N GLY A 56 -7.66 6.80 -0.42
CA GLY A 56 -6.68 6.83 0.67
C GLY A 56 -7.09 7.69 1.84
N PHE A 57 -7.78 8.83 1.59
CA PHE A 57 -8.30 9.67 2.66
C PHE A 57 -9.38 8.95 3.49
N TRP A 58 -10.40 8.38 2.85
CA TRP A 58 -11.49 7.69 3.54
C TRP A 58 -11.03 6.41 4.22
N LEU A 59 -10.19 5.61 3.54
CA LEU A 59 -9.58 4.42 4.11
C LEU A 59 -8.78 4.76 5.38
N GLY A 60 -7.94 5.80 5.32
CA GLY A 60 -7.18 6.27 6.47
C GLY A 60 -8.04 6.75 7.62
N LEU A 61 -9.12 7.48 7.33
CA LEU A 61 -10.08 7.96 8.33
C LEU A 61 -10.80 6.79 9.03
N LEU A 62 -11.31 5.82 8.26
CA LEU A 62 -11.96 4.61 8.80
C LEU A 62 -10.98 3.77 9.63
N ALA A 63 -9.75 3.59 9.16
CA ALA A 63 -8.72 2.87 9.90
C ALA A 63 -8.36 3.57 11.21
N PHE A 64 -8.26 4.91 11.20
CA PHE A 64 -8.02 5.70 12.41
C PHE A 64 -9.14 5.50 13.44
N PHE A 65 -10.41 5.63 13.04
CA PHE A 65 -11.54 5.44 13.95
C PHE A 65 -11.63 4.01 14.46
N SER A 66 -11.34 3.01 13.62
CA SER A 66 -11.31 1.60 14.02
C SER A 66 -10.23 1.34 15.07
N GLY A 67 -9.01 1.82 14.82
CA GLY A 67 -7.90 1.70 15.77
C GLY A 67 -8.19 2.41 17.09
N PHE A 68 -8.79 3.61 17.03
CA PHE A 68 -9.22 4.34 18.22
C PHE A 68 -10.27 3.55 19.03
N LEU A 69 -11.25 2.94 18.37
CA LEU A 69 -12.27 2.11 19.01
C LEU A 69 -11.63 0.90 19.71
N PHE A 70 -10.73 0.19 19.04
CA PHE A 70 -10.03 -0.97 19.61
C PHE A 70 -9.21 -0.63 20.86
N ILE A 71 -8.45 0.47 20.80
CA ILE A 71 -7.68 0.94 21.96
C ILE A 71 -8.62 1.35 23.11
N SER A 72 -9.77 1.96 22.80
CA SER A 72 -10.72 2.43 23.81
C SER A 72 -11.39 1.28 24.58
N VAL A 73 -11.55 0.11 23.98
CA VAL A 73 -12.13 -1.07 24.68
C VAL A 73 -11.06 -1.96 25.31
N GLY A 74 -9.78 -1.77 24.94
CA GLY A 74 -8.63 -2.39 25.61
C GLY A 74 -8.66 -3.92 25.62
N ASP A 75 -8.59 -4.52 26.82
CA ASP A 75 -8.49 -5.98 27.00
C ASP A 75 -9.63 -6.76 26.34
N ALA A 76 -10.85 -6.18 26.30
CA ALA A 76 -11.97 -6.84 25.63
C ALA A 76 -11.72 -7.09 24.13
N PHE A 77 -11.00 -6.17 23.44
CA PHE A 77 -10.58 -6.40 22.07
C PHE A 77 -9.54 -7.51 21.98
N SER A 78 -8.52 -7.48 22.84
CA SER A 78 -7.46 -8.49 22.88
C SER A 78 -8.00 -9.90 23.13
N GLU A 79 -8.96 -10.04 24.04
CA GLU A 79 -9.64 -11.30 24.30
C GLU A 79 -10.48 -11.77 23.11
N ALA A 80 -11.23 -10.86 22.48
CA ALA A 80 -12.07 -11.17 21.33
C ALA A 80 -11.24 -11.67 20.14
N VAL A 81 -10.17 -10.94 19.74
CA VAL A 81 -9.30 -11.37 18.63
C VAL A 81 -8.55 -12.65 18.98
N GLY A 82 -8.17 -12.85 20.26
CA GLY A 82 -7.54 -14.08 20.74
C GLY A 82 -8.42 -15.31 20.53
N LYS A 83 -9.73 -15.17 20.69
CA LYS A 83 -10.72 -16.26 20.48
C LYS A 83 -10.88 -16.62 19.01
N ILE A 84 -10.85 -15.65 18.10
CA ILE A 84 -11.12 -15.88 16.67
C ILE A 84 -9.84 -16.03 15.81
N LYS A 85 -8.64 -15.91 16.36
CA LYS A 85 -7.38 -15.90 15.62
C LYS A 85 -7.23 -17.03 14.61
N GLY A 86 -7.63 -18.26 14.98
CA GLY A 86 -7.57 -19.43 14.11
C GLY A 86 -8.60 -19.36 12.97
N ILE A 87 -9.83 -18.93 13.29
CA ILE A 87 -10.89 -18.75 12.29
C ILE A 87 -10.49 -17.62 11.32
N ALA A 88 -10.01 -16.51 11.86
CA ALA A 88 -9.55 -15.37 11.05
C ALA A 88 -8.39 -15.77 10.12
N LEU A 89 -7.42 -16.54 10.61
CA LEU A 89 -6.33 -17.05 9.78
C LEU A 89 -6.85 -17.99 8.68
N ALA A 90 -7.78 -18.88 9.00
CA ALA A 90 -8.36 -19.79 8.01
C ALA A 90 -9.12 -19.02 6.92
N ILE A 91 -9.93 -18.01 7.28
CA ILE A 91 -10.62 -17.15 6.32
C ILE A 91 -9.60 -16.39 5.46
N ALA A 92 -8.57 -15.79 6.07
CA ALA A 92 -7.54 -15.04 5.36
C ALA A 92 -6.83 -15.91 4.31
N ILE A 93 -6.38 -17.09 4.69
CA ILE A 93 -5.71 -18.03 3.77
C ILE A 93 -6.67 -18.49 2.68
N SER A 94 -7.92 -18.83 3.02
CA SER A 94 -8.89 -19.30 2.04
C SER A 94 -9.21 -18.23 1.00
N LEU A 95 -9.45 -16.99 1.42
CA LEU A 95 -9.72 -15.86 0.51
C LEU A 95 -8.49 -15.50 -0.33
N TYR A 96 -7.31 -15.54 0.25
CA TYR A 96 -6.05 -15.35 -0.48
C TYR A 96 -5.88 -16.40 -1.60
N LEU A 97 -6.11 -17.69 -1.29
CA LEU A 97 -6.02 -18.77 -2.28
C LEU A 97 -7.11 -18.65 -3.36
N ILE A 98 -8.33 -18.26 -3.00
CA ILE A 98 -9.40 -17.99 -3.95
C ILE A 98 -8.98 -16.85 -4.89
N ARG A 99 -8.45 -15.76 -4.37
CA ARG A 99 -7.96 -14.64 -5.19
C ARG A 99 -6.79 -15.04 -6.10
N LEU A 100 -5.86 -15.82 -5.57
CA LEU A 100 -4.73 -16.31 -6.35
C LEU A 100 -5.18 -17.19 -7.52
N ILE A 101 -6.06 -18.17 -7.26
CA ILE A 101 -6.42 -19.21 -8.23
C ILE A 101 -7.48 -18.73 -9.22
N LEU A 102 -8.51 -18.02 -8.75
CA LEU A 102 -9.66 -17.63 -9.58
C LEU A 102 -9.53 -16.25 -10.19
N PHE A 103 -8.80 -15.34 -9.55
CA PHE A 103 -8.77 -13.93 -9.92
C PHE A 103 -7.37 -13.38 -10.20
N GLN A 104 -6.32 -14.22 -10.22
CA GLN A 104 -4.94 -13.82 -10.50
C GLN A 104 -4.49 -12.60 -9.67
N PHE A 105 -4.77 -12.64 -8.35
CA PHE A 105 -4.58 -11.56 -7.37
C PHE A 105 -5.53 -10.36 -7.47
N GLY A 106 -6.34 -10.24 -8.50
CA GLY A 106 -7.44 -9.28 -8.56
C GLY A 106 -8.62 -9.71 -7.70
N GLY A 107 -9.83 -9.49 -8.20
CA GLY A 107 -11.08 -9.95 -7.62
C GLY A 107 -11.95 -8.84 -7.05
N PRO A 108 -13.16 -9.18 -6.62
CA PRO A 108 -14.11 -8.21 -6.06
C PRO A 108 -13.55 -7.49 -4.83
N LEU A 109 -13.78 -6.20 -4.73
CA LEU A 109 -13.22 -5.36 -3.66
C LEU A 109 -13.65 -5.81 -2.26
N TYR A 110 -14.90 -6.24 -2.10
CA TYR A 110 -15.38 -6.78 -0.81
C TYR A 110 -14.59 -8.01 -0.32
N LEU A 111 -14.13 -8.87 -1.24
CA LEU A 111 -13.27 -10.01 -0.86
C LEU A 111 -11.92 -9.54 -0.36
N ILE A 112 -11.32 -8.55 -1.03
CA ILE A 112 -10.03 -7.97 -0.62
C ILE A 112 -10.15 -7.36 0.77
N VAL A 113 -11.23 -6.63 1.04
CA VAL A 113 -11.48 -6.02 2.35
C VAL A 113 -11.63 -7.08 3.45
N ILE A 114 -12.45 -8.11 3.22
CA ILE A 114 -12.66 -9.18 4.22
C ILE A 114 -11.36 -9.95 4.46
N GLU A 115 -10.60 -10.26 3.40
CA GLU A 115 -9.29 -10.90 3.50
C GLU A 115 -8.33 -10.06 4.35
N SER A 116 -8.19 -8.77 4.04
CA SER A 116 -7.31 -7.84 4.75
C SER A 116 -7.63 -7.76 6.24
N TRP A 117 -8.91 -7.61 6.59
CA TRP A 117 -9.35 -7.62 7.98
C TRP A 117 -9.14 -8.96 8.67
N SER A 118 -9.29 -10.07 7.94
CA SER A 118 -9.02 -11.41 8.48
C SER A 118 -7.54 -11.58 8.83
N TRP A 119 -6.62 -11.10 7.96
CA TRP A 119 -5.20 -11.04 8.28
C TRP A 119 -4.92 -10.19 9.51
N LEU A 120 -5.52 -9.00 9.62
CA LEU A 120 -5.36 -8.11 10.79
C LEU A 120 -5.85 -8.79 12.09
N PHE A 121 -7.04 -9.40 12.08
CA PHE A 121 -7.56 -10.09 13.26
C PHE A 121 -6.71 -11.30 13.64
N ALA A 122 -6.19 -12.05 12.68
CA ALA A 122 -5.26 -13.13 12.95
C ALA A 122 -3.98 -12.60 13.60
N ILE A 123 -3.34 -11.59 13.01
CA ILE A 123 -2.09 -11.00 13.53
C ILE A 123 -2.32 -10.44 14.95
N PHE A 124 -3.37 -9.66 15.19
CA PHE A 124 -3.69 -9.14 16.51
C PHE A 124 -4.01 -10.26 17.49
N GLY A 125 -4.75 -11.28 17.08
CA GLY A 125 -5.11 -12.40 17.94
C GLY A 125 -3.91 -13.27 18.35
N PHE A 126 -3.03 -13.60 17.42
CA PHE A 126 -1.77 -14.29 17.73
C PHE A 126 -0.84 -13.41 18.56
N GLY A 127 -0.73 -12.12 18.22
CA GLY A 127 0.05 -11.15 19.00
C GLY A 127 -0.44 -11.03 20.44
N ALA A 128 -1.74 -10.85 20.66
CA ALA A 128 -2.34 -10.78 21.99
C ALA A 128 -2.13 -12.08 22.80
N SER A 129 -2.20 -13.24 22.13
CA SER A 129 -2.08 -14.54 22.81
C SER A 129 -0.66 -14.94 23.16
N TYR A 130 0.31 -14.61 22.29
CA TYR A 130 1.67 -15.16 22.41
C TYR A 130 2.76 -14.10 22.60
N LEU A 131 2.49 -12.83 22.29
CA LEU A 131 3.48 -11.76 22.43
C LEU A 131 3.17 -10.79 23.56
N ASN A 132 1.98 -10.88 24.19
CA ASN A 132 1.58 -9.98 25.27
C ASN A 132 2.07 -10.48 26.64
N TYR A 133 3.38 -10.56 26.81
CA TYR A 133 4.02 -10.91 28.08
C TYR A 133 5.18 -9.97 28.41
N PRO A 134 5.48 -9.73 29.70
CA PRO A 134 6.59 -8.87 30.10
C PRO A 134 7.92 -9.47 29.67
N SER A 135 8.63 -8.78 28.77
CA SER A 135 9.94 -9.21 28.28
C SER A 135 10.82 -7.99 27.99
N LYS A 136 12.11 -8.09 28.35
CA LYS A 136 13.10 -7.06 28.01
C LYS A 136 13.23 -6.87 26.49
N LYS A 137 13.14 -7.97 25.72
CA LYS A 137 13.17 -7.95 24.25
C LYS A 137 11.95 -7.22 23.68
N LEU A 138 10.75 -7.57 24.18
CA LEU A 138 9.51 -6.93 23.73
C LEU A 138 9.49 -5.44 24.08
N THR A 139 9.93 -5.07 25.28
CA THR A 139 10.06 -3.66 25.69
C THR A 139 11.05 -2.90 24.80
N TYR A 140 12.15 -3.53 24.40
CA TYR A 140 13.10 -2.95 23.46
C TYR A 140 12.47 -2.73 22.07
N LEU A 141 11.86 -3.79 21.51
CA LEU A 141 11.20 -3.73 20.20
C LEU A 141 10.07 -2.69 20.17
N SER A 142 9.24 -2.65 21.22
CA SER A 142 8.16 -1.65 21.33
C SER A 142 8.67 -0.21 21.30
N LYS A 143 9.82 0.06 21.91
CA LYS A 143 10.46 1.39 21.84
C LYS A 143 11.09 1.69 20.48
N ALA A 144 11.46 0.65 19.75
CA ALA A 144 12.07 0.77 18.43
C ALA A 144 11.03 0.94 17.30
N VAL A 145 9.75 0.55 17.54
CA VAL A 145 8.70 0.54 16.49
C VAL A 145 8.62 1.86 15.74
N TYR A 146 8.50 2.99 16.44
CA TYR A 146 8.33 4.29 15.80
C TYR A 146 9.57 4.75 15.03
N PRO A 147 10.79 4.68 15.60
CA PRO A 147 12.02 4.94 14.83
C PRO A 147 12.17 4.05 13.61
N VAL A 148 11.93 2.74 13.74
CA VAL A 148 12.01 1.79 12.63
C VAL A 148 10.98 2.12 11.56
N TYR A 149 9.75 2.49 11.94
CA TYR A 149 8.71 2.90 11.01
C TYR A 149 9.11 4.14 10.19
N ILE A 150 9.76 5.13 10.79
CA ILE A 150 10.26 6.30 10.04
C ILE A 150 11.41 5.92 9.10
N LEU A 151 12.31 5.06 9.55
CA LEU A 151 13.54 4.74 8.85
C LEU A 151 13.38 3.69 7.75
N HIS A 152 12.34 2.81 7.85
CA HIS A 152 12.26 1.65 6.96
C HIS A 152 12.19 2.02 5.48
N MET A 153 11.52 3.10 5.12
CA MET A 153 11.44 3.54 3.71
C MET A 153 12.82 3.89 3.15
N ILE A 154 13.63 4.61 3.93
CA ILE A 154 14.98 5.01 3.52
C ILE A 154 15.84 3.77 3.28
N PHE A 155 15.84 2.83 4.23
CA PHE A 155 16.62 1.61 4.11
C PHE A 155 16.06 0.64 3.08
N LEU A 156 14.74 0.61 2.90
CA LEU A 156 14.10 -0.20 1.87
C LEU A 156 14.54 0.27 0.46
N PHE A 157 14.45 1.58 0.19
CA PHE A 157 14.89 2.12 -1.10
C PHE A 157 16.40 1.92 -1.31
N ALA A 158 17.23 2.20 -0.32
CA ALA A 158 18.67 1.99 -0.43
C ALA A 158 19.03 0.51 -0.67
N SER A 159 18.39 -0.41 0.05
CA SER A 159 18.61 -1.84 -0.13
C SER A 159 18.10 -2.34 -1.49
N SER A 160 16.96 -1.82 -1.94
CA SER A 160 16.40 -2.15 -3.26
C SER A 160 17.32 -1.69 -4.38
N GLU A 161 17.85 -0.48 -4.30
CA GLU A 161 18.78 0.07 -5.30
C GLU A 161 20.08 -0.74 -5.40
N LEU A 162 20.52 -1.34 -4.29
CA LEU A 162 21.73 -2.16 -4.25
C LEU A 162 21.53 -3.60 -4.73
N ILE A 163 20.36 -4.17 -4.52
CA ILE A 163 20.12 -5.61 -4.69
C ILE A 163 19.29 -5.93 -5.91
N LEU A 164 18.32 -5.08 -6.28
CA LEU A 164 17.46 -5.39 -7.41
C LEU A 164 18.21 -5.29 -8.72
N THR A 165 17.97 -6.26 -9.58
CA THR A 165 18.38 -6.20 -10.96
C THR A 165 17.72 -5.00 -11.63
N LYS A 166 18.52 -4.13 -12.22
CA LYS A 166 17.97 -2.96 -12.94
C LYS A 166 17.38 -3.42 -14.26
N PRO A 167 16.23 -2.87 -14.65
CA PRO A 167 15.69 -3.13 -15.98
C PRO A 167 16.64 -2.57 -17.05
N ASP A 168 16.68 -3.19 -18.23
CA ASP A 168 17.47 -2.69 -19.36
C ASP A 168 16.99 -1.30 -19.80
N HIS A 169 15.68 -1.10 -19.77
CA HIS A 169 15.02 0.19 -19.98
C HIS A 169 13.68 0.22 -19.26
N VAL A 170 13.15 1.41 -19.08
CA VAL A 170 11.84 1.66 -18.45
C VAL A 170 10.96 2.35 -19.49
N ASP A 171 9.87 1.71 -19.86
CA ASP A 171 8.87 2.33 -20.71
C ASP A 171 7.96 3.25 -19.89
N HIS A 172 7.74 4.44 -20.40
CA HIS A 172 6.81 5.39 -19.85
C HIS A 172 5.45 5.21 -20.52
N VAL A 173 4.44 4.84 -19.75
CA VAL A 173 3.07 4.70 -20.25
C VAL A 173 2.25 5.91 -19.82
N HIS A 174 1.74 6.62 -20.80
CA HIS A 174 0.94 7.82 -20.58
C HIS A 174 -0.52 7.56 -20.99
N THR A 175 -1.46 7.91 -20.12
CA THR A 175 -2.89 7.82 -20.43
C THR A 175 -3.38 9.11 -21.04
N ILE A 176 -4.07 9.04 -22.18
CA ILE A 176 -4.70 10.20 -22.82
C ILE A 176 -5.89 10.67 -21.98
N VAL A 177 -5.88 11.92 -21.57
CA VAL A 177 -6.97 12.55 -20.82
C VAL A 177 -7.77 13.56 -21.63
N ALA A 178 -7.21 14.10 -22.71
CA ALA A 178 -7.90 14.96 -23.67
C ALA A 178 -7.25 14.86 -25.05
N ILE A 179 -8.04 15.10 -26.10
CA ILE A 179 -7.59 15.16 -27.51
C ILE A 179 -8.08 16.47 -28.10
N GLU A 180 -7.17 17.20 -28.75
CA GLU A 180 -7.51 18.43 -29.43
C GLU A 180 -8.25 18.14 -30.75
N PRO A 181 -9.31 18.87 -31.07
CA PRO A 181 -10.02 18.72 -32.35
C PRO A 181 -9.08 18.98 -33.55
N ASN A 182 -9.24 18.19 -34.60
CA ASN A 182 -8.44 18.21 -35.82
C ASN A 182 -6.93 17.93 -35.67
N SER A 183 -6.54 17.44 -34.50
CA SER A 183 -5.15 17.06 -34.19
C SER A 183 -4.71 15.78 -34.89
N GLN A 184 -3.41 15.49 -34.82
CA GLN A 184 -2.85 14.22 -35.33
C GLN A 184 -3.35 13.01 -34.51
N ALA A 185 -3.55 13.18 -33.21
CA ALA A 185 -4.12 12.16 -32.34
C ALA A 185 -5.56 11.80 -32.75
N GLU A 186 -6.40 12.78 -33.06
CA GLU A 186 -7.76 12.53 -33.54
C GLU A 186 -7.76 11.86 -34.92
N LYS A 187 -6.91 12.30 -35.85
CA LYS A 187 -6.74 11.67 -37.19
C LYS A 187 -6.27 10.23 -37.10
N ALA A 188 -5.45 9.92 -36.09
CA ALA A 188 -4.98 8.57 -35.81
C ALA A 188 -6.00 7.72 -35.01
N MET A 189 -7.20 8.23 -34.78
CA MET A 189 -8.28 7.54 -34.03
C MET A 189 -7.89 7.15 -32.61
N LEU A 190 -7.02 7.92 -31.96
CA LEU A 190 -6.76 7.78 -30.53
C LEU A 190 -7.98 8.22 -29.73
N LEU A 191 -8.19 7.60 -28.58
CA LEU A 191 -9.33 7.88 -27.71
C LEU A 191 -8.85 8.29 -26.31
N ILE A 192 -9.69 9.06 -25.60
CA ILE A 192 -9.48 9.33 -24.18
C ILE A 192 -9.51 7.99 -23.43
N GLY A 193 -8.52 7.78 -22.57
CA GLY A 193 -8.30 6.53 -21.84
C GLY A 193 -7.32 5.57 -22.50
N ASP A 194 -6.89 5.81 -23.76
CA ASP A 194 -5.81 5.03 -24.38
C ASP A 194 -4.51 5.21 -23.60
N GLN A 195 -3.79 4.14 -23.41
CA GLN A 195 -2.46 4.14 -22.79
C GLN A 195 -1.41 4.03 -23.86
N LEU A 196 -0.56 5.03 -23.96
CA LEU A 196 0.54 5.07 -24.95
C LEU A 196 1.85 4.68 -24.29
N THR A 197 2.57 3.76 -24.92
CA THR A 197 3.94 3.40 -24.55
C THR A 197 4.88 3.92 -25.65
N THR A 198 5.65 4.98 -25.34
CA THR A 198 6.58 5.59 -26.26
C THR A 198 7.63 6.40 -25.50
N LYS A 199 8.73 6.74 -26.19
CA LYS A 199 9.68 7.73 -25.71
C LYS A 199 9.24 9.11 -26.18
N PHE A 200 8.71 9.93 -25.28
CA PHE A 200 8.18 11.26 -25.60
C PHE A 200 9.27 12.33 -25.82
N GLU A 201 10.51 12.02 -25.52
CA GLU A 201 11.59 13.01 -25.48
C GLU A 201 12.17 13.37 -26.85
N ASP A 202 11.91 12.54 -27.91
CA ASP A 202 12.58 12.66 -29.21
C ASP A 202 11.58 12.76 -30.40
N TRP A 203 10.46 13.41 -30.24
CA TRP A 203 9.49 13.55 -31.33
C TRP A 203 9.90 14.70 -32.25
N GLU A 204 10.45 14.35 -33.42
CA GLU A 204 10.80 15.32 -34.44
C GLU A 204 9.59 15.68 -35.32
N PRO A 205 9.36 16.97 -35.59
CA PRO A 205 8.28 17.42 -36.46
C PRO A 205 8.33 16.74 -37.83
N GLY A 206 7.20 16.25 -38.30
CA GLY A 206 7.06 15.66 -39.62
C GLY A 206 7.65 14.24 -39.80
N ILE A 207 8.29 13.66 -38.77
CA ILE A 207 8.83 12.30 -38.84
C ILE A 207 7.82 11.31 -38.26
N PRO A 208 7.41 10.26 -38.98
CA PRO A 208 6.52 9.24 -38.49
C PRO A 208 7.11 8.53 -37.27
N ILE A 209 6.33 8.45 -36.17
CA ILE A 209 6.68 7.70 -34.98
C ILE A 209 5.68 6.56 -34.77
N ASP A 210 6.22 5.43 -34.38
CA ASP A 210 5.44 4.25 -34.05
C ASP A 210 5.13 4.23 -32.55
N ILE A 211 3.85 4.26 -32.21
CA ILE A 211 3.37 4.29 -30.82
C ILE A 211 2.62 3.00 -30.52
N ASN A 212 2.97 2.35 -29.41
CA ASN A 212 2.20 1.22 -28.89
C ASN A 212 1.03 1.75 -28.08
N VAL A 213 -0.17 1.33 -28.42
CA VAL A 213 -1.42 1.74 -27.77
C VAL A 213 -2.05 0.53 -27.09
N ASN A 214 -2.39 0.69 -25.82
CA ASN A 214 -3.23 -0.25 -25.10
C ASN A 214 -4.60 0.39 -24.88
N ARG A 215 -5.64 -0.21 -25.47
CA ARG A 215 -7.04 0.19 -25.34
C ARG A 215 -7.83 -0.97 -24.76
N LYS A 216 -8.19 -0.91 -23.47
CA LYS A 216 -8.99 -1.96 -22.78
C LYS A 216 -8.40 -3.36 -22.99
N GLU A 217 -7.10 -3.52 -22.80
CA GLU A 217 -6.34 -4.77 -22.99
C GLU A 217 -6.07 -5.17 -24.44
N ASP A 218 -6.58 -4.44 -25.44
CA ASP A 218 -6.22 -4.61 -26.82
C ASP A 218 -4.94 -3.82 -27.14
N TYR A 219 -3.90 -4.52 -27.55
CA TYR A 219 -2.59 -3.93 -27.90
C TYR A 219 -2.44 -3.81 -29.40
N PHE A 220 -2.23 -2.60 -29.87
CA PHE A 220 -1.97 -2.34 -31.29
C PHE A 220 -0.95 -1.22 -31.46
N LYS A 221 -0.37 -1.15 -32.66
CA LYS A 221 0.65 -0.18 -33.00
C LYS A 221 0.08 0.82 -34.01
N ILE A 222 0.30 2.10 -33.78
CA ILE A 222 -0.12 3.19 -34.65
C ILE A 222 1.11 3.98 -35.05
N SER A 223 1.19 4.36 -36.33
CA SER A 223 2.17 5.33 -36.82
C SER A 223 1.52 6.72 -36.89
N ILE A 224 2.09 7.70 -36.19
CA ILE A 224 1.60 9.08 -36.13
C ILE A 224 2.73 10.00 -36.57
N ILE A 225 2.36 11.06 -37.31
CA ILE A 225 3.29 12.12 -37.70
C ILE A 225 3.01 13.31 -36.77
N PRO A 226 3.96 13.70 -35.89
CA PRO A 226 3.81 14.92 -35.09
C PRO A 226 3.68 16.17 -35.97
N ASP A 227 3.03 17.19 -35.46
CA ASP A 227 2.91 18.48 -36.10
C ASP A 227 4.24 19.26 -36.13
N ASP A 228 4.21 20.49 -36.69
CA ASP A 228 5.39 21.35 -36.81
C ASP A 228 6.02 21.74 -35.46
N GLU A 229 5.31 21.54 -34.34
CA GLU A 229 5.82 21.75 -32.99
C GLU A 229 6.27 20.45 -32.29
N GLY A 230 6.24 19.30 -33.01
CA GLY A 230 6.56 17.98 -32.42
C GLY A 230 5.45 17.43 -31.50
N LYS A 231 4.21 17.90 -31.65
CA LYS A 231 3.07 17.49 -30.84
C LYS A 231 2.10 16.63 -31.64
N ILE A 232 1.32 15.80 -30.94
CA ILE A 232 0.23 15.02 -31.55
C ILE A 232 -1.15 15.59 -31.22
N GLY A 233 -1.24 16.60 -30.36
CA GLY A 233 -2.49 17.21 -29.93
C GLY A 233 -3.27 16.31 -28.98
N ALA A 234 -2.58 15.58 -28.10
CA ALA A 234 -3.14 14.84 -26.99
C ALA A 234 -2.58 15.36 -25.68
N ALA A 235 -3.44 15.53 -24.68
CA ALA A 235 -3.03 15.80 -23.31
C ALA A 235 -2.94 14.48 -22.52
N PHE A 236 -1.89 14.36 -21.73
CA PHE A 236 -1.62 13.18 -20.93
C PHE A 236 -1.90 13.40 -19.46
N GLY A 237 -2.29 12.36 -18.76
CA GLY A 237 -2.49 12.37 -17.31
C GLY A 237 -1.21 12.74 -16.56
N PRO A 238 -1.33 13.33 -15.36
CA PRO A 238 -0.19 13.91 -14.63
C PRO A 238 0.80 12.88 -14.08
N ILE A 239 0.43 11.61 -14.06
CA ILE A 239 1.27 10.54 -13.51
C ILE A 239 1.42 9.45 -14.57
N PRO A 240 2.60 9.32 -15.22
CA PRO A 240 2.87 8.21 -16.12
C PRO A 240 3.01 6.90 -15.33
N TYR A 241 2.59 5.79 -15.93
CA TYR A 241 2.97 4.46 -15.47
C TYR A 241 4.38 4.14 -15.95
N PHE A 242 5.12 3.42 -15.12
CA PHE A 242 6.45 2.95 -15.46
C PHE A 242 6.42 1.43 -15.59
N ILE A 243 6.75 0.93 -16.78
CA ILE A 243 6.87 -0.50 -17.05
C ILE A 243 8.35 -0.85 -17.18
N PRO A 244 8.94 -1.51 -16.18
CA PRO A 244 10.33 -1.95 -16.28
C PRO A 244 10.45 -3.14 -17.24
N ASN A 245 11.34 -3.04 -18.20
CA ASN A 245 11.65 -4.11 -19.16
C ASN A 245 12.96 -4.77 -18.77
N PHE A 246 12.88 -6.08 -18.50
CA PHE A 246 14.02 -6.92 -18.19
C PHE A 246 14.26 -7.90 -19.35
N LYS A 247 15.52 -8.27 -19.59
CA LYS A 247 15.79 -9.38 -20.49
C LYS A 247 15.20 -10.66 -19.95
N ASP A 248 14.58 -11.47 -20.79
CA ASP A 248 13.86 -12.70 -20.44
C ASP A 248 14.71 -13.71 -19.63
N SER A 249 16.04 -13.59 -19.67
CA SER A 249 16.98 -14.49 -18.98
C SER A 249 17.40 -14.06 -17.58
N ASP A 250 17.09 -12.82 -17.16
CA ASP A 250 17.82 -12.21 -16.03
C ASP A 250 17.22 -12.44 -14.66
N ILE A 251 15.92 -12.73 -14.56
CA ILE A 251 15.28 -12.91 -13.24
C ILE A 251 14.47 -14.20 -13.17
N THR A 252 15.06 -15.23 -12.57
CA THR A 252 14.29 -16.41 -12.18
C THR A 252 13.42 -16.09 -10.95
N MET A 253 12.28 -16.78 -10.80
CA MET A 253 11.41 -16.66 -9.62
C MET A 253 12.19 -16.90 -8.30
N LEU A 254 13.16 -17.81 -8.33
CA LEU A 254 14.03 -18.09 -7.20
C LEU A 254 14.96 -16.92 -6.88
N ALA A 255 15.54 -16.29 -7.90
CA ALA A 255 16.39 -15.11 -7.72
C ALA A 255 15.59 -13.93 -7.14
N ALA A 256 14.39 -13.66 -7.66
CA ALA A 256 13.51 -12.64 -7.14
C ALA A 256 13.14 -12.88 -5.66
N PHE A 257 12.88 -14.14 -5.28
CA PHE A 257 12.61 -14.51 -3.89
C PHE A 257 13.81 -14.25 -2.98
N PHE A 258 15.02 -14.61 -3.40
CA PHE A 258 16.23 -14.31 -2.62
C PHE A 258 16.51 -12.81 -2.52
N GLN A 259 16.36 -12.05 -3.60
CA GLN A 259 16.46 -10.59 -3.58
C GLN A 259 15.50 -9.98 -2.58
N PHE A 260 14.23 -10.40 -2.57
CA PHE A 260 13.23 -9.96 -1.62
C PHE A 260 13.65 -10.24 -0.15
N ILE A 261 14.15 -11.44 0.15
CA ILE A 261 14.61 -11.77 1.50
C ILE A 261 15.80 -10.90 1.90
N ILE A 262 16.80 -10.74 1.03
CA ILE A 262 18.01 -9.98 1.32
C ILE A 262 17.65 -8.50 1.57
N ILE A 263 16.79 -7.90 0.74
CA ILE A 263 16.32 -6.53 0.92
C ILE A 263 15.65 -6.34 2.28
N ASN A 264 14.76 -7.26 2.67
CA ASN A 264 14.11 -7.18 3.97
C ASN A 264 15.10 -7.29 5.14
N ILE A 265 16.06 -8.21 5.07
CA ILE A 265 17.10 -8.36 6.09
C ILE A 265 17.96 -7.10 6.19
N MET A 266 18.44 -6.56 5.06
CA MET A 266 19.23 -5.35 5.01
C MET A 266 18.47 -4.14 5.56
N THR A 267 17.21 -3.97 5.18
CA THR A 267 16.32 -2.93 5.68
C THR A 267 16.19 -3.04 7.20
N PHE A 268 15.92 -4.23 7.71
CA PHE A 268 15.78 -4.47 9.14
C PHE A 268 17.05 -4.15 9.90
N ILE A 269 18.20 -4.66 9.44
CA ILE A 269 19.51 -4.41 10.06
C ILE A 269 19.81 -2.90 10.04
N GLY A 270 19.64 -2.22 8.88
CA GLY A 270 19.89 -0.79 8.74
C GLY A 270 19.04 0.05 9.69
N CYS A 271 17.74 -0.26 9.81
CA CYS A 271 16.84 0.41 10.75
C CYS A 271 17.29 0.26 12.20
N PHE A 272 17.65 -0.96 12.63
CA PHE A 272 18.08 -1.19 14.01
C PHE A 272 19.46 -0.61 14.32
N MET A 273 20.38 -0.64 13.39
CA MET A 273 21.68 0.05 13.54
C MET A 273 21.49 1.56 13.71
N CYS A 274 20.66 2.16 12.86
CA CYS A 274 20.34 3.58 12.94
C CYS A 274 19.61 3.93 14.25
N TYR A 275 18.65 3.08 14.68
CA TYR A 275 17.97 3.24 15.96
C TYR A 275 18.96 3.23 17.15
N GLU A 276 19.92 2.30 17.17
CA GLU A 276 20.97 2.26 18.22
C GLU A 276 21.84 3.51 18.20
N PHE A 277 22.14 4.06 17.02
CA PHE A 277 22.87 5.30 16.88
C PHE A 277 22.06 6.50 17.41
N ILE A 278 20.77 6.62 17.00
CA ILE A 278 19.86 7.69 17.45
C ILE A 278 19.72 7.70 18.98
N LYS A 279 19.64 6.54 19.61
CA LYS A 279 19.57 6.42 21.08
C LYS A 279 20.75 7.05 21.80
N ARG A 280 21.91 7.17 21.17
CA ARG A 280 23.13 7.73 21.79
C ARG A 280 23.17 9.25 21.69
N ILE A 281 22.40 9.87 20.79
CA ILE A 281 22.42 11.30 20.52
C ILE A 281 21.17 11.96 21.12
N ASN A 282 21.36 12.68 22.23
CA ASN A 282 20.25 13.18 23.04
C ASN A 282 19.29 14.13 22.29
N TRP A 283 19.79 14.97 21.39
CA TRP A 283 18.96 15.91 20.63
C TRP A 283 18.18 15.25 19.50
N LEU A 284 18.63 14.10 18.94
CA LEU A 284 17.90 13.32 17.94
C LEU A 284 16.74 12.54 18.53
N ARG A 285 16.84 12.13 19.79
CA ARG A 285 15.85 11.26 20.44
C ARG A 285 14.41 11.75 20.34
N PRO A 286 14.09 13.04 20.60
CA PRO A 286 12.71 13.54 20.51
C PRO A 286 12.13 13.47 19.10
N MET A 287 12.96 13.66 18.06
CA MET A 287 12.54 13.59 16.65
C MET A 287 12.02 12.18 16.28
N PHE A 288 12.52 11.15 16.97
CA PHE A 288 12.13 9.76 16.79
C PHE A 288 11.25 9.23 17.94
N GLY A 289 10.57 10.11 18.67
CA GLY A 289 9.67 9.74 19.76
C GLY A 289 10.34 9.09 20.97
N ILE A 290 11.67 9.19 21.11
CA ILE A 290 12.42 8.62 22.23
C ILE A 290 12.59 9.69 23.29
N LYS A 291 12.29 9.36 24.56
CA LYS A 291 12.46 10.30 25.67
C LYS A 291 13.93 10.75 25.78
N PRO A 292 14.19 12.06 26.01
CA PRO A 292 15.53 12.56 26.27
C PRO A 292 16.19 11.85 27.47
N MET A 293 17.52 11.70 27.44
CA MET A 293 18.23 11.26 28.63
C MET A 293 18.20 12.38 29.67
N LEU A 294 17.71 12.09 30.86
CA LEU A 294 17.84 12.99 31.99
C LEU A 294 19.32 13.13 32.30
N VAL A 295 19.86 14.34 32.14
CA VAL A 295 21.20 14.68 32.65
C VAL A 295 21.09 14.60 34.17
N LYS A 296 21.64 13.53 34.78
CA LYS A 296 21.82 13.52 36.23
C LYS A 296 22.73 14.73 36.55
N LYS A 297 22.14 15.77 37.20
CA LYS A 297 22.88 16.81 37.85
C LYS A 297 23.61 16.24 39.06
#